data_c407fe4e8b3cc006887ce668b5dadbe9
#
_entry.id   c407fe4e8b3cc006887ce668b5dadbe9
#
_cell.length_a   1.000
_cell.length_b   1.000
_cell.length_c   1.000
_cell.angle_alpha   90.00
_cell.angle_beta   90.00
_cell.angle_gamma   90.00
#
_symmetry.space_group_name_H-M   'P 1'
#
loop_
_entity.id
_entity.type
_entity.pdbx_description
1 polymer ?
#
loop_
_entity_poly.entity_id
_entity_poly.type
_entity_poly.pdbx_seq_one_letter_code
_entity_poly.pdbx_strand_id
1 'polypeptide(L)'
;KNKDDDALPQLNVLFLVDQKSGLPIFYRFYDGNVPDVSTIRHTIADQALLNMKNVVLVAGKGYNSVKNINDCLINKVEFIFNVRLGTKGCLARELIDEHRKEFADLNSGDPYIRKNSATAKVNWKYDPRPVDGKPASNSATAELYCHMFYDPVIYQEAADKLTESLLTIKKKLLENEALTEQEEELKEKFFRNDKEKGLIIINRRVDDYLKYKGFRVLVTDSEKDPVKAWTAYADRWRVEDAFATLKDRLGCNRIRCSDNKALQGKTFVQFIATGLSLMVRSRIRCYMKENKKAGKLNLVYESDAKILQVLNNVMQTRFNHGYYFDEVAGKKI
;
A
#
# COMPACT_ATOMS: atom_id res chain seq x y z
N LYS A 1 2.18 18.57 12.05
CA LYS A 1 3.37 17.83 12.46
C LYS A 1 3.79 16.92 11.31
N ASN A 2 5.04 16.96 10.97
CA ASN A 2 5.76 16.22 9.98
C ASN A 2 5.92 14.76 10.43
N LYS A 3 5.91 13.76 9.54
CA LYS A 3 6.11 12.34 9.91
C LYS A 3 7.46 12.07 10.58
N ASP A 4 8.45 12.88 10.28
CA ASP A 4 9.83 12.76 10.80
C ASP A 4 10.12 13.74 11.94
N ASP A 5 9.10 14.50 12.40
CA ASP A 5 9.13 15.50 13.49
C ASP A 5 10.23 16.58 13.33
N ASP A 6 10.75 16.78 12.11
CA ASP A 6 11.68 17.83 11.77
C ASP A 6 10.96 19.06 11.20
N ALA A 7 11.57 20.26 11.33
CA ALA A 7 10.98 21.53 10.90
C ALA A 7 11.01 21.76 9.37
N LEU A 8 11.35 20.74 8.58
CA LEU A 8 11.48 20.88 7.13
C LEU A 8 10.13 20.75 6.42
N PRO A 9 9.90 21.52 5.33
CA PRO A 9 8.74 21.33 4.49
C PRO A 9 8.68 19.93 3.92
N GLN A 10 7.51 19.30 3.99
CA GLN A 10 7.28 17.98 3.39
C GLN A 10 6.65 18.08 2.02
N LEU A 11 7.01 17.12 1.17
CA LEU A 11 6.43 16.92 -0.14
C LEU A 11 5.81 15.53 -0.21
N ASN A 12 4.54 15.45 -0.58
CA ASN A 12 3.88 14.19 -0.87
C ASN A 12 4.06 13.84 -2.35
N VAL A 13 4.56 12.65 -2.62
CA VAL A 13 4.74 12.14 -3.99
C VAL A 13 3.75 11.03 -4.25
N LEU A 14 2.99 11.13 -5.34
CA LEU A 14 2.15 10.08 -5.87
C LEU A 14 2.85 9.42 -7.06
N PHE A 15 2.91 8.09 -7.06
CA PHE A 15 3.31 7.30 -8.22
C PHE A 15 2.14 6.45 -8.72
N LEU A 16 1.90 6.49 -10.03
CA LEU A 16 1.16 5.44 -10.72
C LEU A 16 2.17 4.42 -11.25
N VAL A 17 2.00 3.18 -10.84
CA VAL A 17 2.88 2.07 -11.21
C VAL A 17 2.08 1.07 -12.02
N ASP A 18 2.55 0.73 -13.21
CA ASP A 18 1.94 -0.33 -14.01
C ASP A 18 2.13 -1.69 -13.35
N GLN A 19 1.03 -2.41 -13.18
CA GLN A 19 1.02 -3.67 -12.46
C GLN A 19 1.82 -4.78 -13.16
N LYS A 20 1.85 -4.79 -14.50
CA LYS A 20 2.55 -5.84 -15.26
C LYS A 20 4.06 -5.65 -15.22
N SER A 21 4.52 -4.45 -15.56
CA SER A 21 5.95 -4.15 -15.62
C SER A 21 6.57 -3.81 -14.26
N GLY A 22 5.77 -3.34 -13.31
CA GLY A 22 6.24 -2.79 -12.04
C GLY A 22 6.94 -1.43 -12.19
N LEU A 23 6.79 -0.77 -13.34
CA LEU A 23 7.44 0.51 -13.61
C LEU A 23 6.51 1.68 -13.26
N PRO A 24 7.05 2.76 -12.69
CA PRO A 24 6.30 3.99 -12.51
C PRO A 24 6.06 4.64 -13.88
N ILE A 25 4.78 4.84 -14.21
CA ILE A 25 4.33 5.40 -15.49
C ILE A 25 3.95 6.86 -15.41
N PHE A 26 3.66 7.34 -14.20
CA PHE A 26 3.29 8.72 -13.94
C PHE A 26 3.64 9.09 -12.50
N TYR A 27 3.93 10.37 -12.26
CA TYR A 27 4.12 10.92 -10.94
C TYR A 27 3.47 12.29 -10.80
N ARG A 28 3.09 12.60 -9.58
CA ARG A 28 2.67 13.95 -9.18
C ARG A 28 3.14 14.21 -7.76
N PHE A 29 3.49 15.43 -7.47
CA PHE A 29 3.78 15.83 -6.10
C PHE A 29 2.77 16.87 -5.61
N TYR A 30 2.56 16.86 -4.32
CA TYR A 30 1.64 17.72 -3.59
C TYR A 30 2.35 18.28 -2.37
N ASP A 31 1.84 19.39 -1.88
CA ASP A 31 2.27 19.89 -0.58
C ASP A 31 2.02 18.85 0.51
N GLY A 32 2.90 18.80 1.53
CA GLY A 32 2.87 17.78 2.56
C GLY A 32 1.60 17.73 3.42
N ASN A 33 0.79 18.81 3.39
CA ASN A 33 -0.50 18.91 4.07
C ASN A 33 -1.67 18.32 3.26
N VAL A 34 -1.47 17.94 1.99
CA VAL A 34 -2.53 17.38 1.15
C VAL A 34 -2.74 15.91 1.53
N PRO A 35 -3.94 15.52 2.03
CA PRO A 35 -4.21 14.13 2.39
C PRO A 35 -4.34 13.24 1.14
N ASP A 36 -3.86 12.02 1.23
CA ASP A 36 -3.88 11.03 0.13
C ASP A 36 -5.29 10.86 -0.47
N VAL A 37 -6.32 10.87 0.37
CA VAL A 37 -7.71 10.70 -0.06
C VAL A 37 -8.16 11.76 -1.08
N SER A 38 -7.61 12.95 -1.05
CA SER A 38 -7.97 14.04 -1.95
C SER A 38 -7.29 13.95 -3.32
N THR A 39 -6.27 13.11 -3.47
CA THR A 39 -5.46 13.02 -4.70
C THR A 39 -6.11 12.19 -5.80
N ILE A 40 -7.08 11.32 -5.48
CA ILE A 40 -7.78 10.46 -6.47
C ILE A 40 -8.42 11.27 -7.59
N ARG A 41 -9.07 12.39 -7.27
CA ARG A 41 -9.69 13.26 -8.28
C ARG A 41 -8.67 13.76 -9.30
N HIS A 42 -7.50 14.15 -8.85
CA HIS A 42 -6.42 14.57 -9.74
C HIS A 42 -5.91 13.40 -10.58
N THR A 43 -5.78 12.21 -9.98
CA THR A 43 -5.38 10.99 -10.68
C THR A 43 -6.35 10.63 -11.81
N ILE A 44 -7.66 10.73 -11.56
CA ILE A 44 -8.70 10.52 -12.58
C ILE A 44 -8.56 11.54 -13.71
N ALA A 45 -8.36 12.82 -13.39
CA ALA A 45 -8.17 13.88 -14.39
C ALA A 45 -6.88 13.66 -15.22
N ASP A 46 -5.78 13.26 -14.57
CA ASP A 46 -4.52 12.95 -15.24
C ASP A 46 -4.65 11.74 -16.17
N GLN A 47 -5.39 10.71 -15.74
CA GLN A 47 -5.67 9.53 -16.55
C GLN A 47 -6.41 9.88 -17.83
N ALA A 48 -7.40 10.76 -17.74
CA ALA A 48 -8.14 11.28 -18.91
C ALA A 48 -7.23 12.07 -19.85
N LEU A 49 -6.37 12.95 -19.31
CA LEU A 49 -5.39 13.74 -20.06
C LEU A 49 -4.37 12.86 -20.79
N LEU A 50 -3.90 11.78 -20.15
CA LEU A 50 -2.94 10.83 -20.71
C LEU A 50 -3.60 9.81 -21.66
N ASN A 51 -4.91 9.94 -21.92
CA ASN A 51 -5.69 9.01 -22.74
C ASN A 51 -5.50 7.53 -22.35
N MET A 52 -5.38 7.26 -21.05
CA MET A 52 -5.21 5.91 -20.51
C MET A 52 -6.58 5.22 -20.51
N LYS A 53 -6.76 4.23 -21.41
CA LYS A 53 -8.00 3.46 -21.55
C LYS A 53 -7.88 2.11 -20.81
N ASN A 54 -9.01 1.59 -20.35
CA ASN A 54 -9.13 0.27 -19.70
C ASN A 54 -8.18 0.12 -18.49
N VAL A 55 -8.14 1.13 -17.64
CA VAL A 55 -7.31 1.14 -16.44
C VAL A 55 -8.18 0.84 -15.23
N VAL A 56 -7.75 -0.12 -14.41
CA VAL A 56 -8.31 -0.37 -13.08
C VAL A 56 -7.43 0.30 -12.04
N LEU A 57 -7.99 1.23 -11.27
CA LEU A 57 -7.27 1.94 -10.23
C LEU A 57 -7.23 1.14 -8.93
N VAL A 58 -6.07 0.59 -8.58
CA VAL A 58 -5.87 -0.17 -7.35
C VAL A 58 -5.26 0.71 -6.26
N ALA A 59 -5.96 0.89 -5.13
CA ALA A 59 -5.49 1.79 -4.08
C ALA A 59 -5.68 1.26 -2.66
N GLY A 60 -4.82 1.74 -1.76
CA GLY A 60 -4.81 1.38 -0.35
C GLY A 60 -5.90 2.05 0.49
N LYS A 61 -5.92 1.73 1.79
CA LYS A 61 -6.89 2.25 2.78
C LYS A 61 -6.95 3.79 2.84
N GLY A 62 -5.84 4.47 2.54
CA GLY A 62 -5.75 5.93 2.56
C GLY A 62 -6.66 6.60 1.55
N TYR A 63 -6.96 5.93 0.47
CA TYR A 63 -7.71 6.46 -0.66
C TYR A 63 -9.21 6.12 -0.62
N ASN A 64 -9.63 5.20 0.25
CA ASN A 64 -11.03 4.80 0.33
C ASN A 64 -11.89 5.88 1.00
N SER A 65 -12.88 6.37 0.27
CA SER A 65 -13.94 7.25 0.76
C SER A 65 -15.17 7.16 -0.15
N VAL A 66 -16.35 7.48 0.38
CA VAL A 66 -17.59 7.57 -0.42
C VAL A 66 -17.40 8.47 -1.64
N LYS A 67 -16.75 9.62 -1.43
CA LYS A 67 -16.50 10.59 -2.49
C LYS A 67 -15.62 10.01 -3.60
N ASN A 68 -14.55 9.31 -3.26
CA ASN A 68 -13.64 8.73 -4.26
C ASN A 68 -14.29 7.59 -5.05
N ILE A 69 -15.12 6.77 -4.41
CA ILE A 69 -15.93 5.75 -5.09
C ILE A 69 -16.87 6.43 -6.08
N ASN A 70 -17.58 7.47 -5.65
CA ASN A 70 -18.49 8.23 -6.53
C ASN A 70 -17.74 8.91 -7.69
N ASP A 71 -16.58 9.52 -7.42
CA ASP A 71 -15.75 10.15 -8.47
C ASP A 71 -15.29 9.11 -9.52
N CYS A 72 -14.93 7.89 -9.11
CA CYS A 72 -14.61 6.79 -10.03
C CYS A 72 -15.83 6.37 -10.86
N LEU A 73 -16.99 6.15 -10.25
CA LEU A 73 -18.22 5.76 -10.92
C LEU A 73 -18.70 6.82 -11.94
N ILE A 74 -18.67 8.10 -11.56
CA ILE A 74 -19.03 9.23 -12.42
C ILE A 74 -18.14 9.29 -13.66
N ASN A 75 -16.82 9.08 -13.49
CA ASN A 75 -15.84 9.16 -14.56
C ASN A 75 -15.60 7.82 -15.28
N LYS A 76 -16.35 6.77 -14.92
CA LYS A 76 -16.23 5.43 -15.49
C LYS A 76 -14.80 4.85 -15.39
N VAL A 77 -14.15 5.10 -14.27
CA VAL A 77 -12.84 4.54 -13.94
C VAL A 77 -13.06 3.34 -13.04
N GLU A 78 -12.70 2.17 -13.52
CA GLU A 78 -12.76 0.94 -12.74
C GLU A 78 -11.78 1.00 -11.57
N PHE A 79 -12.16 0.39 -10.43
CA PHE A 79 -11.35 0.50 -9.24
C PHE A 79 -11.37 -0.75 -8.35
N ILE A 80 -10.30 -0.93 -7.55
CA ILE A 80 -10.21 -1.86 -6.42
C ILE A 80 -9.64 -1.09 -5.24
N PHE A 81 -10.47 -0.80 -4.24
CA PHE A 81 -10.06 -0.05 -3.05
C PHE A 81 -10.12 -0.91 -1.79
N ASN A 82 -9.10 -0.78 -0.95
CA ASN A 82 -9.12 -1.39 0.38
C ASN A 82 -9.89 -0.50 1.36
N VAL A 83 -10.88 -1.07 2.04
CA VAL A 83 -11.77 -0.35 2.94
C VAL A 83 -11.17 -0.23 4.35
N ARG A 84 -11.35 0.92 4.99
CA ARG A 84 -11.02 1.11 6.40
C ARG A 84 -12.08 0.49 7.30
N LEU A 85 -11.67 -0.39 8.21
CA LEU A 85 -12.56 -1.02 9.18
C LEU A 85 -12.61 -0.27 10.52
N GLY A 86 -12.04 0.92 10.61
CA GLY A 86 -11.90 1.67 11.87
C GLY A 86 -13.19 2.29 12.40
N THR A 87 -14.17 2.59 11.56
CA THR A 87 -15.37 3.33 11.91
C THR A 87 -16.51 2.38 12.30
N LYS A 88 -17.19 2.62 13.44
CA LYS A 88 -18.42 1.92 13.78
C LYS A 88 -19.51 2.25 12.74
N GLY A 89 -20.35 1.27 12.40
CA GLY A 89 -21.43 1.44 11.42
C GLY A 89 -20.95 1.57 9.97
N CYS A 90 -19.70 1.17 9.65
CA CYS A 90 -19.31 1.07 8.26
C CYS A 90 -19.85 -0.24 7.66
N LEU A 91 -20.40 -0.15 6.45
CA LEU A 91 -20.96 -1.27 5.68
C LEU A 91 -20.06 -2.50 5.68
N ALA A 92 -18.74 -2.31 5.57
CA ALA A 92 -17.79 -3.42 5.55
C ALA A 92 -17.77 -4.24 6.84
N ARG A 93 -18.05 -3.64 8.02
CA ARG A 93 -18.17 -4.37 9.28
C ARG A 93 -19.46 -5.16 9.35
N GLU A 94 -20.54 -4.58 8.87
CA GLU A 94 -21.86 -5.24 8.82
C GLU A 94 -21.77 -6.48 7.93
N LEU A 95 -21.18 -6.36 6.75
CA LEU A 95 -20.95 -7.48 5.84
C LEU A 95 -20.05 -8.57 6.46
N ILE A 96 -18.97 -8.20 7.17
CA ILE A 96 -18.14 -9.19 7.88
C ILE A 96 -18.95 -9.93 8.93
N ASP A 97 -19.82 -9.25 9.69
CA ASP A 97 -20.62 -9.87 10.73
C ASP A 97 -21.69 -10.80 10.15
N GLU A 98 -22.31 -10.45 9.02
CA GLU A 98 -23.25 -11.29 8.28
C GLU A 98 -22.60 -12.58 7.76
N HIS A 99 -21.38 -12.47 7.20
CA HIS A 99 -20.64 -13.58 6.60
C HIS A 99 -19.68 -14.29 7.58
N ARG A 100 -19.75 -14.01 8.87
CA ARG A 100 -18.75 -14.49 9.85
C ARG A 100 -18.59 -16.00 9.90
N LYS A 101 -19.66 -16.76 9.67
CA LYS A 101 -19.64 -18.22 9.67
C LYS A 101 -18.80 -18.80 8.51
N GLU A 102 -18.79 -18.13 7.36
CA GLU A 102 -18.03 -18.56 6.18
C GLU A 102 -16.53 -18.51 6.43
N PHE A 103 -16.06 -17.56 7.23
CA PHE A 103 -14.64 -17.43 7.56
C PHE A 103 -14.13 -18.48 8.55
N ALA A 104 -15.04 -19.15 9.28
CA ALA A 104 -14.70 -20.25 10.17
C ALA A 104 -14.63 -21.61 9.44
N ASP A 105 -15.23 -21.68 8.25
CA ASP A 105 -15.21 -22.90 7.43
C ASP A 105 -13.93 -22.93 6.58
N LEU A 106 -13.08 -23.93 6.83
CA LEU A 106 -11.85 -24.15 6.05
C LEU A 106 -12.11 -24.45 4.58
N ASN A 107 -13.31 -24.94 4.21
CA ASN A 107 -13.68 -25.19 2.83
C ASN A 107 -13.88 -23.88 2.01
N SER A 108 -14.12 -22.76 2.68
CA SER A 108 -14.17 -21.43 2.05
C SER A 108 -12.79 -20.82 1.81
N GLY A 109 -11.72 -21.54 2.19
CA GLY A 109 -10.34 -21.14 2.00
C GLY A 109 -9.86 -21.37 0.56
N ASP A 110 -9.35 -20.32 -0.08
CA ASP A 110 -8.74 -20.44 -1.40
C ASP A 110 -7.25 -20.83 -1.26
N PRO A 111 -6.81 -21.92 -1.94
CA PRO A 111 -5.44 -22.43 -1.80
C PRO A 111 -4.38 -21.50 -2.44
N TYR A 112 -4.74 -20.67 -3.41
CA TYR A 112 -3.81 -19.77 -4.09
C TYR A 112 -3.51 -18.53 -3.27
N ILE A 113 -4.53 -17.94 -2.66
CA ILE A 113 -4.37 -16.76 -1.79
C ILE A 113 -4.22 -17.14 -0.32
N ARG A 114 -4.46 -18.40 0.04
CA ARG A 114 -4.35 -18.96 1.42
C ARG A 114 -5.17 -18.16 2.43
N LYS A 115 -6.39 -17.79 2.06
CA LYS A 115 -7.29 -17.01 2.90
C LYS A 115 -8.72 -17.48 2.71
N ASN A 116 -9.48 -17.43 3.79
CA ASN A 116 -10.92 -17.58 3.70
C ASN A 116 -11.49 -16.28 3.14
N SER A 117 -12.42 -16.39 2.22
CA SER A 117 -13.03 -15.24 1.56
C SER A 117 -14.54 -15.39 1.43
N ALA A 118 -15.22 -14.27 1.46
CA ALA A 118 -16.63 -14.14 1.13
C ALA A 118 -16.82 -12.92 0.24
N THR A 119 -17.85 -12.95 -0.61
CA THR A 119 -18.16 -11.84 -1.52
C THR A 119 -19.62 -11.45 -1.36
N ALA A 120 -19.85 -10.18 -1.06
CA ALA A 120 -21.18 -9.58 -1.04
C ALA A 120 -21.36 -8.60 -2.20
N LYS A 121 -22.56 -8.59 -2.78
CA LYS A 121 -22.99 -7.57 -3.75
C LYS A 121 -23.70 -6.46 -3.02
N VAL A 122 -23.35 -5.22 -3.33
CA VAL A 122 -23.91 -4.02 -2.73
C VAL A 122 -24.44 -3.09 -3.80
N ASN A 123 -25.68 -2.70 -3.68
CA ASN A 123 -26.29 -1.67 -4.52
C ASN A 123 -25.87 -0.29 -3.97
N TRP A 124 -24.91 0.32 -4.64
CA TRP A 124 -24.34 1.61 -4.26
C TRP A 124 -25.10 2.75 -4.95
N LYS A 125 -25.75 3.59 -4.14
CA LYS A 125 -26.42 4.79 -4.65
C LYS A 125 -25.45 5.97 -4.70
N TYR A 126 -25.38 6.67 -5.82
CA TYR A 126 -24.55 7.85 -6.00
C TYR A 126 -25.23 8.86 -6.90
N ASP A 127 -24.74 10.08 -6.83
CA ASP A 127 -25.22 11.17 -7.67
C ASP A 127 -24.35 11.29 -8.92
N PRO A 128 -24.86 11.01 -10.14
CA PRO A 128 -24.06 10.97 -11.36
C PRO A 128 -23.63 12.34 -11.87
N ARG A 129 -24.21 13.42 -11.36
CA ARG A 129 -23.90 14.80 -11.78
C ARG A 129 -23.96 15.75 -10.59
N PRO A 130 -22.90 15.97 -9.85
CA PRO A 130 -22.80 17.12 -8.97
C PRO A 130 -22.61 18.37 -9.84
N VAL A 131 -23.70 19.05 -10.19
CA VAL A 131 -23.65 20.35 -10.83
C VAL A 131 -23.74 21.41 -9.74
N ASP A 132 -22.70 22.21 -9.59
CA ASP A 132 -22.63 23.39 -8.71
C ASP A 132 -23.15 23.22 -7.28
N GLY A 133 -22.83 22.09 -6.66
CA GLY A 133 -23.18 21.83 -5.27
C GLY A 133 -24.66 21.49 -5.01
N LYS A 134 -25.48 21.36 -6.05
CA LYS A 134 -26.87 20.87 -5.92
C LYS A 134 -26.93 19.39 -6.25
N PRO A 135 -27.60 18.56 -5.42
CA PRO A 135 -27.82 17.17 -5.73
C PRO A 135 -28.58 17.03 -7.06
N ALA A 136 -28.17 16.10 -7.92
CA ALA A 136 -28.93 15.79 -9.11
C ALA A 136 -30.30 15.24 -8.72
N SER A 137 -31.33 15.55 -9.49
CA SER A 137 -32.68 15.09 -9.24
C SER A 137 -32.87 13.57 -9.40
N ASN A 138 -31.88 12.86 -9.96
CA ASN A 138 -31.91 11.42 -10.22
C ASN A 138 -30.65 10.76 -9.66
N SER A 139 -30.77 9.99 -8.58
CA SER A 139 -29.69 9.13 -8.10
C SER A 139 -29.50 7.93 -9.02
N ALA A 140 -28.23 7.63 -9.36
CA ALA A 140 -27.87 6.41 -10.06
C ALA A 140 -27.52 5.31 -9.05
N THR A 141 -27.60 4.05 -9.50
CA THR A 141 -27.21 2.90 -8.72
C THR A 141 -26.17 2.09 -9.48
N ALA A 142 -25.07 1.75 -8.81
CA ALA A 142 -24.06 0.83 -9.33
C ALA A 142 -24.01 -0.43 -8.44
N GLU A 143 -23.79 -1.59 -9.06
CA GLU A 143 -23.48 -2.83 -8.34
C GLU A 143 -22.02 -2.83 -8.00
N LEU A 144 -21.67 -2.93 -6.71
CA LEU A 144 -20.31 -3.07 -6.23
C LEU A 144 -20.12 -4.46 -5.62
N TYR A 145 -18.93 -5.00 -5.78
CA TYR A 145 -18.51 -6.25 -5.16
C TYR A 145 -17.62 -5.92 -3.96
N CYS A 146 -18.02 -6.42 -2.78
CA CYS A 146 -17.26 -6.32 -1.55
C CYS A 146 -16.64 -7.69 -1.26
N HIS A 147 -15.36 -7.85 -1.59
CA HIS A 147 -14.61 -9.07 -1.30
C HIS A 147 -13.99 -8.95 0.08
N MET A 148 -14.38 -9.83 0.96
CA MET A 148 -13.90 -9.91 2.33
C MET A 148 -12.92 -11.07 2.47
N PHE A 149 -11.79 -10.84 3.11
CA PHE A 149 -10.73 -11.83 3.33
C PHE A 149 -10.38 -11.88 4.80
N TYR A 150 -10.16 -13.09 5.32
CA TYR A 150 -9.70 -13.30 6.67
C TYR A 150 -8.33 -13.97 6.69
N ASP A 151 -7.43 -13.39 7.46
CA ASP A 151 -6.07 -13.87 7.69
C ASP A 151 -5.87 -14.18 9.16
N PRO A 152 -5.88 -15.47 9.56
CA PRO A 152 -5.73 -15.86 10.96
C PRO A 152 -4.35 -15.51 11.53
N VAL A 153 -3.32 -15.45 10.70
CA VAL A 153 -1.96 -15.07 11.14
C VAL A 153 -1.95 -13.61 11.60
N ILE A 154 -2.51 -12.71 10.80
CA ILE A 154 -2.61 -11.27 11.17
C ILE A 154 -3.48 -11.08 12.41
N TYR A 155 -4.55 -11.88 12.56
CA TYR A 155 -5.36 -11.86 13.78
C TYR A 155 -4.52 -12.25 14.99
N GLN A 156 -3.82 -13.39 14.91
CA GLN A 156 -3.01 -13.91 16.01
C GLN A 156 -1.88 -12.95 16.41
N GLU A 157 -1.15 -12.42 15.43
CA GLU A 157 -0.12 -11.40 15.69
C GLU A 157 -0.67 -10.17 16.43
N ALA A 158 -1.87 -9.72 16.04
CA ALA A 158 -2.51 -8.58 16.70
C ALA A 158 -2.98 -8.91 18.13
N ALA A 159 -3.47 -10.14 18.36
CA ALA A 159 -3.90 -10.61 19.67
C ALA A 159 -2.69 -10.79 20.60
N ASP A 160 -1.62 -11.42 20.15
CA ASP A 160 -0.41 -11.64 20.92
C ASP A 160 0.24 -10.31 21.33
N LYS A 161 0.39 -9.38 20.37
CA LYS A 161 0.93 -8.04 20.64
C LYS A 161 0.10 -7.26 21.65
N LEU A 162 -1.22 -7.31 21.53
CA LEU A 162 -2.09 -6.64 22.49
C LEU A 162 -1.96 -7.26 23.88
N THR A 163 -1.99 -8.59 23.97
CA THR A 163 -1.87 -9.34 25.22
C THR A 163 -0.56 -9.02 25.92
N GLU A 164 0.57 -9.05 25.19
CA GLU A 164 1.88 -8.70 25.72
C GLU A 164 1.90 -7.26 26.26
N SER A 165 1.36 -6.30 25.50
CA SER A 165 1.27 -4.90 25.93
C SER A 165 0.43 -4.74 27.20
N LEU A 166 -0.71 -5.40 27.28
CA LEU A 166 -1.61 -5.30 28.47
C LEU A 166 -0.97 -5.95 29.71
N LEU A 167 -0.29 -7.07 29.56
CA LEU A 167 0.42 -7.72 30.66
C LEU A 167 1.62 -6.89 31.13
N THR A 168 2.34 -6.28 30.23
CA THR A 168 3.45 -5.35 30.54
C THR A 168 2.94 -4.14 31.32
N ILE A 169 1.85 -3.51 30.89
CA ILE A 169 1.21 -2.41 31.63
C ILE A 169 0.78 -2.86 33.03
N LYS A 170 0.16 -4.04 33.13
CA LYS A 170 -0.28 -4.58 34.43
C LYS A 170 0.92 -4.81 35.36
N LYS A 171 2.04 -5.33 34.86
CA LYS A 171 3.28 -5.52 35.63
C LYS A 171 3.82 -4.20 36.15
N LYS A 172 3.99 -3.21 35.27
CA LYS A 172 4.48 -1.87 35.64
C LYS A 172 3.64 -1.21 36.72
N LEU A 173 2.31 -1.33 36.62
CA LEU A 173 1.39 -0.79 37.63
C LEU A 173 1.48 -1.50 38.99
N LEU A 174 1.77 -2.80 39.01
CA LEU A 174 2.02 -3.53 40.25
C LEU A 174 3.37 -3.16 40.90
N GLU A 175 4.36 -2.82 40.07
CA GLU A 175 5.71 -2.42 40.49
C GLU A 175 5.83 -0.90 40.73
N ASN A 176 4.73 -0.14 40.58
CA ASN A 176 4.68 1.32 40.67
C ASN A 176 5.62 2.04 39.68
N GLU A 177 5.84 1.45 38.52
CA GLU A 177 6.64 2.05 37.45
C GLU A 177 5.80 3.04 36.63
N ALA A 178 6.48 4.07 36.08
CA ALA A 178 5.86 5.04 35.20
C ALA A 178 5.49 4.42 33.85
N LEU A 179 4.31 4.78 33.34
CA LEU A 179 3.86 4.40 32.01
C LEU A 179 4.24 5.45 30.97
N THR A 180 4.50 5.01 29.75
CA THR A 180 4.62 5.90 28.59
C THR A 180 3.24 6.44 28.17
N GLU A 181 3.20 7.51 27.36
CA GLU A 181 1.96 8.09 26.86
C GLU A 181 1.08 7.05 26.13
N GLN A 182 1.70 6.18 25.31
CA GLN A 182 1.00 5.09 24.62
C GLN A 182 0.45 4.02 25.58
N GLU A 183 1.17 3.71 26.64
CA GLU A 183 0.72 2.77 27.66
C GLU A 183 -0.43 3.33 28.51
N GLU A 184 -0.42 4.64 28.80
CA GLU A 184 -1.55 5.30 29.46
C GLU A 184 -2.82 5.25 28.61
N GLU A 185 -2.73 5.52 27.30
CA GLU A 185 -3.87 5.37 26.37
C GLU A 185 -4.44 3.95 26.36
N LEU A 186 -3.59 2.92 26.37
CA LEU A 186 -4.02 1.53 26.44
C LEU A 186 -4.66 1.19 27.79
N LYS A 187 -4.10 1.72 28.88
CA LYS A 187 -4.66 1.54 30.22
C LYS A 187 -6.06 2.13 30.33
N GLU A 188 -6.28 3.37 29.91
CA GLU A 188 -7.61 3.99 29.90
C GLU A 188 -8.61 3.19 29.06
N LYS A 189 -8.16 2.64 27.96
CA LYS A 189 -9.01 1.91 27.03
C LYS A 189 -9.40 0.51 27.52
N PHE A 190 -8.50 -0.22 28.18
CA PHE A 190 -8.69 -1.64 28.46
C PHE A 190 -8.80 -1.99 29.94
N PHE A 191 -8.41 -1.10 30.86
CA PHE A 191 -8.44 -1.37 32.30
C PHE A 191 -9.59 -0.64 32.99
N ARG A 192 -9.95 -1.14 34.16
CA ARG A 192 -10.78 -0.44 35.15
C ARG A 192 -10.34 -0.82 36.54
N ASN A 193 -10.59 0.07 37.50
CA ASN A 193 -10.47 -0.24 38.92
C ASN A 193 -11.74 -0.95 39.38
N ASP A 194 -11.59 -2.14 39.91
CA ASP A 194 -12.64 -2.92 40.56
C ASP A 194 -12.44 -2.82 42.08
N LYS A 195 -13.54 -2.69 42.83
CA LYS A 195 -13.46 -2.46 44.27
C LYS A 195 -12.90 -3.65 45.06
N GLU A 196 -13.10 -4.88 44.54
CA GLU A 196 -12.67 -6.11 45.21
C GLU A 196 -11.40 -6.70 44.61
N LYS A 197 -11.21 -6.56 43.30
CA LYS A 197 -10.13 -7.21 42.55
C LYS A 197 -8.99 -6.26 42.16
N GLY A 198 -9.11 -4.97 42.54
CA GLY A 198 -8.14 -3.97 42.09
C GLY A 198 -8.19 -3.67 40.60
N LEU A 199 -7.04 -3.46 39.98
CA LEU A 199 -6.97 -3.15 38.56
C LEU A 199 -7.18 -4.39 37.69
N ILE A 200 -8.24 -4.41 36.89
CA ILE A 200 -8.61 -5.53 36.00
C ILE A 200 -8.67 -5.12 34.54
N ILE A 201 -8.32 -6.07 33.65
CA ILE A 201 -8.48 -5.93 32.22
C ILE A 201 -9.95 -6.25 31.84
N ILE A 202 -10.55 -5.40 31.02
CA ILE A 202 -11.94 -5.58 30.55
C ILE A 202 -11.92 -6.45 29.29
N ASN A 203 -12.08 -7.76 29.42
CA ASN A 203 -12.02 -8.72 28.31
C ASN A 203 -12.96 -8.34 27.15
N ARG A 204 -14.18 -7.90 27.42
CA ARG A 204 -15.12 -7.45 26.39
C ARG A 204 -14.52 -6.35 25.50
N ARG A 205 -13.76 -5.41 26.05
CA ARG A 205 -13.08 -4.36 25.26
C ARG A 205 -11.94 -4.92 24.41
N VAL A 206 -11.25 -5.95 24.91
CA VAL A 206 -10.24 -6.70 24.16
C VAL A 206 -10.89 -7.42 22.97
N ASP A 207 -11.99 -8.14 23.21
CA ASP A 207 -12.74 -8.84 22.17
C ASP A 207 -13.27 -7.87 21.10
N ASP A 208 -13.87 -6.75 21.52
CA ASP A 208 -14.36 -5.71 20.61
C ASP A 208 -13.24 -5.09 19.76
N TYR A 209 -12.05 -4.94 20.34
CA TYR A 209 -10.88 -4.43 19.61
C TYR A 209 -10.35 -5.43 18.60
N LEU A 210 -10.32 -6.72 18.95
CA LEU A 210 -9.81 -7.80 18.09
C LEU A 210 -10.83 -8.25 17.05
N LYS A 211 -12.11 -7.96 17.25
CA LYS A 211 -13.24 -8.47 16.46
C LYS A 211 -13.03 -8.41 14.94
N TYR A 212 -12.40 -7.35 14.45
CA TYR A 212 -12.16 -7.12 13.01
C TYR A 212 -10.67 -7.18 12.62
N LYS A 213 -9.80 -7.63 13.53
CA LYS A 213 -8.40 -7.91 13.19
C LYS A 213 -8.31 -9.11 12.27
N GLY A 214 -7.32 -9.14 11.42
CA GLY A 214 -7.17 -10.18 10.39
C GLY A 214 -8.07 -9.97 9.16
N PHE A 215 -9.15 -9.18 9.26
CA PHE A 215 -10.03 -8.90 8.13
C PHE A 215 -9.48 -7.81 7.21
N ARG A 216 -9.70 -8.02 5.92
CA ARG A 216 -9.50 -7.03 4.86
C ARG A 216 -10.69 -7.06 3.92
N VAL A 217 -11.18 -5.89 3.52
CA VAL A 217 -12.28 -5.77 2.57
C VAL A 217 -11.82 -4.96 1.38
N LEU A 218 -11.98 -5.51 0.19
CA LEU A 218 -11.78 -4.83 -1.07
C LEU A 218 -13.14 -4.52 -1.69
N VAL A 219 -13.34 -3.29 -2.11
CA VAL A 219 -14.53 -2.86 -2.85
C VAL A 219 -14.14 -2.56 -4.28
N THR A 220 -14.92 -3.06 -5.23
CA THR A 220 -14.69 -2.90 -6.68
C THR A 220 -16.02 -2.82 -7.43
N ASP A 221 -16.01 -2.17 -8.58
CA ASP A 221 -17.14 -2.08 -9.51
C ASP A 221 -17.06 -3.07 -10.67
N SER A 222 -15.89 -3.65 -10.93
CA SER A 222 -15.64 -4.44 -12.14
C SER A 222 -15.25 -5.89 -11.87
N GLU A 223 -14.38 -6.16 -10.87
CA GLU A 223 -13.87 -7.51 -10.63
C GLU A 223 -14.81 -8.31 -9.72
N LYS A 224 -15.32 -9.42 -10.25
CA LYS A 224 -16.27 -10.32 -9.55
C LYS A 224 -15.57 -11.45 -8.80
N ASP A 225 -14.36 -11.79 -9.22
CA ASP A 225 -13.58 -12.89 -8.67
C ASP A 225 -12.71 -12.38 -7.50
N PRO A 226 -12.94 -12.88 -6.28
CA PRO A 226 -12.18 -12.46 -5.11
C PRO A 226 -10.67 -12.75 -5.23
N VAL A 227 -10.29 -13.85 -5.92
CA VAL A 227 -8.89 -14.22 -6.09
C VAL A 227 -8.17 -13.23 -7.01
N LYS A 228 -8.83 -12.81 -8.09
CA LYS A 228 -8.29 -11.79 -9.00
C LYS A 228 -8.21 -10.44 -8.32
N ALA A 229 -9.26 -10.03 -7.60
CA ALA A 229 -9.26 -8.78 -6.84
C ALA A 229 -8.15 -8.76 -5.79
N TRP A 230 -7.96 -9.88 -5.06
CA TRP A 230 -6.85 -10.01 -4.11
C TRP A 230 -5.49 -9.93 -4.78
N THR A 231 -5.28 -10.66 -5.87
CA THR A 231 -4.01 -10.68 -6.61
C THR A 231 -3.65 -9.30 -7.13
N ALA A 232 -4.63 -8.60 -7.73
CA ALA A 232 -4.45 -7.22 -8.16
C ALA A 232 -4.08 -6.30 -7.00
N TYR A 233 -4.75 -6.45 -5.86
CA TYR A 233 -4.43 -5.66 -4.67
C TYR A 233 -3.08 -6.03 -4.05
N ALA A 234 -2.71 -7.30 -4.03
CA ALA A 234 -1.44 -7.77 -3.48
C ALA A 234 -0.24 -7.20 -4.25
N ASP A 235 -0.36 -7.06 -5.56
CA ASP A 235 0.68 -6.47 -6.42
C ASP A 235 0.98 -4.98 -6.12
N ARG A 236 0.21 -4.35 -5.23
CA ARG A 236 0.47 -3.00 -4.72
C ARG A 236 1.87 -2.84 -4.10
N TRP A 237 2.50 -3.93 -3.64
CA TRP A 237 3.88 -3.91 -3.17
C TRP A 237 4.85 -3.28 -4.18
N ARG A 238 4.52 -3.29 -5.48
CA ARG A 238 5.33 -2.66 -6.54
C ARG A 238 5.45 -1.15 -6.36
N VAL A 239 4.40 -0.51 -5.85
CA VAL A 239 4.44 0.92 -5.49
C VAL A 239 5.39 1.14 -4.31
N GLU A 240 5.35 0.25 -3.32
CA GLU A 240 6.26 0.30 -2.17
C GLU A 240 7.73 0.09 -2.60
N ASP A 241 7.99 -0.85 -3.53
CA ASP A 241 9.33 -1.07 -4.11
C ASP A 241 9.81 0.15 -4.93
N ALA A 242 8.91 0.83 -5.64
CA ALA A 242 9.23 2.07 -6.35
C ALA A 242 9.63 3.19 -5.37
N PHE A 243 8.90 3.36 -4.27
CA PHE A 243 9.26 4.32 -3.23
C PHE A 243 10.54 3.95 -2.48
N ALA A 244 10.76 2.68 -2.16
CA ALA A 244 12.00 2.20 -1.57
C ALA A 244 13.19 2.42 -2.52
N THR A 245 12.99 2.23 -3.83
CA THR A 245 14.00 2.53 -4.84
C THR A 245 14.34 4.02 -4.87
N LEU A 246 13.32 4.89 -4.90
CA LEU A 246 13.52 6.33 -4.88
C LEU A 246 14.23 6.81 -3.60
N LYS A 247 13.71 6.41 -2.44
CA LYS A 247 14.16 6.94 -1.14
C LYS A 247 15.49 6.32 -0.70
N ASP A 248 15.55 5.00 -0.69
CA ASP A 248 16.63 4.29 -0.01
C ASP A 248 17.80 4.00 -0.96
N ARG A 249 17.51 3.55 -2.20
CA ARG A 249 18.57 3.15 -3.14
C ARG A 249 19.15 4.31 -3.92
N LEU A 250 18.32 5.27 -4.34
CA LEU A 250 18.77 6.48 -5.02
C LEU A 250 19.09 7.62 -4.05
N GLY A 251 18.87 7.42 -2.74
CA GLY A 251 19.17 8.41 -1.72
C GLY A 251 18.34 9.70 -1.82
N CYS A 252 17.15 9.61 -2.41
CA CYS A 252 16.30 10.77 -2.69
C CYS A 252 15.35 11.12 -1.54
N ASN A 253 15.69 10.78 -0.29
CA ASN A 253 14.90 11.10 0.89
C ASN A 253 14.72 12.59 1.11
N ARG A 254 15.71 13.38 0.72
CA ARG A 254 15.71 14.84 0.86
C ARG A 254 15.99 15.51 -0.47
N ILE A 255 15.04 16.35 -0.90
CA ILE A 255 15.19 17.16 -2.10
C ILE A 255 15.78 18.50 -1.69
N ARG A 256 17.09 18.68 -1.97
CA ARG A 256 17.76 19.98 -1.73
C ARG A 256 17.57 20.82 -2.98
N CYS A 257 16.66 21.79 -2.95
CA CYS A 257 16.40 22.72 -4.05
C CYS A 257 16.09 24.10 -3.50
N SER A 258 16.37 25.13 -4.28
CA SER A 258 16.21 26.54 -3.91
C SER A 258 14.87 27.12 -4.35
N ASP A 259 14.25 26.53 -5.39
CA ASP A 259 13.02 27.05 -5.99
C ASP A 259 12.16 25.93 -6.62
N ASN A 260 10.93 26.27 -7.01
CA ASN A 260 9.98 25.34 -7.59
C ASN A 260 10.40 24.76 -8.95
N LYS A 261 11.15 25.50 -9.77
CA LYS A 261 11.63 24.98 -11.07
C LYS A 261 12.71 23.92 -10.86
N ALA A 262 13.63 24.17 -9.94
CA ALA A 262 14.65 23.20 -9.54
C ALA A 262 14.00 21.96 -8.92
N LEU A 263 12.93 22.12 -8.11
CA LEU A 263 12.15 21.03 -7.55
C LEU A 263 11.53 20.16 -8.66
N GLN A 264 10.85 20.78 -9.65
CA GLN A 264 10.25 20.07 -10.77
C GLN A 264 11.28 19.29 -11.59
N GLY A 265 12.39 19.92 -11.95
CA GLY A 265 13.46 19.28 -12.71
C GLY A 265 14.08 18.10 -11.96
N LYS A 266 14.37 18.29 -10.67
CA LYS A 266 14.92 17.24 -9.82
C LYS A 266 13.97 16.05 -9.66
N THR A 267 12.70 16.31 -9.41
CA THR A 267 11.69 15.27 -9.25
C THR A 267 11.49 14.48 -10.55
N PHE A 268 11.55 15.15 -11.70
CA PHE A 268 11.50 14.48 -13.01
C PHE A 268 12.69 13.55 -13.21
N VAL A 269 13.91 14.02 -12.95
CA VAL A 269 15.11 13.18 -13.04
C VAL A 269 15.04 11.99 -12.09
N GLN A 270 14.59 12.19 -10.86
CA GLN A 270 14.40 11.14 -9.87
C GLN A 270 13.35 10.11 -10.29
N PHE A 271 12.26 10.54 -10.91
CA PHE A 271 11.25 9.66 -11.49
C PHE A 271 11.85 8.77 -12.59
N ILE A 272 12.56 9.35 -13.55
CA ILE A 272 13.25 8.60 -14.63
C ILE A 272 14.30 7.62 -14.06
N ALA A 273 15.12 8.08 -13.11
CA ALA A 273 16.12 7.24 -12.46
C ALA A 273 15.49 6.05 -11.72
N THR A 274 14.35 6.26 -11.05
CA THR A 274 13.58 5.20 -10.38
C THR A 274 13.11 4.16 -11.40
N GLY A 275 12.52 4.60 -12.50
CA GLY A 275 12.04 3.71 -13.57
C GLY A 275 13.19 2.89 -14.19
N LEU A 276 14.31 3.52 -14.50
CA LEU A 276 15.50 2.85 -15.05
C LEU A 276 16.07 1.83 -14.04
N SER A 277 16.20 2.18 -12.77
CA SER A 277 16.69 1.26 -11.73
C SER A 277 15.79 0.04 -11.59
N LEU A 278 14.47 0.22 -11.57
CA LEU A 278 13.50 -0.88 -11.52
C LEU A 278 13.55 -1.76 -12.77
N MET A 279 13.73 -1.17 -13.95
CA MET A 279 13.86 -1.89 -15.22
C MET A 279 15.11 -2.78 -15.21
N VAL A 280 16.27 -2.24 -14.84
CA VAL A 280 17.53 -2.99 -14.74
C VAL A 280 17.36 -4.15 -13.75
N ARG A 281 16.81 -3.90 -12.56
CA ARG A 281 16.55 -4.94 -11.55
C ARG A 281 15.63 -6.04 -12.06
N SER A 282 14.57 -5.67 -12.76
CA SER A 282 13.64 -6.63 -13.35
C SER A 282 14.35 -7.53 -14.37
N ARG A 283 15.19 -6.95 -15.23
CA ARG A 283 16.00 -7.70 -16.21
C ARG A 283 16.99 -8.65 -15.55
N ILE A 284 17.70 -8.18 -14.54
CA ILE A 284 18.64 -9.00 -13.75
C ILE A 284 17.90 -10.18 -13.09
N ARG A 285 16.76 -9.93 -12.46
CA ARG A 285 15.97 -11.00 -11.82
C ARG A 285 15.46 -12.04 -12.83
N CYS A 286 14.99 -11.61 -13.98
CA CYS A 286 14.58 -12.53 -15.05
C CYS A 286 15.77 -13.39 -15.51
N TYR A 287 16.90 -12.76 -15.80
CA TYR A 287 18.12 -13.44 -16.22
C TYR A 287 18.61 -14.46 -15.17
N MET A 288 18.61 -14.07 -13.89
CA MET A 288 18.98 -14.98 -12.80
C MET A 288 18.05 -16.17 -12.69
N LYS A 289 16.72 -15.98 -12.84
CA LYS A 289 15.75 -17.07 -12.81
C LYS A 289 15.96 -18.07 -13.94
N GLU A 290 16.21 -17.60 -15.13
CA GLU A 290 16.43 -18.42 -16.31
C GLU A 290 17.74 -19.23 -16.20
N ASN A 291 18.81 -18.60 -15.72
CA ASN A 291 20.13 -19.22 -15.62
C ASN A 291 20.31 -20.08 -14.35
N LYS A 292 19.62 -19.78 -13.26
CA LYS A 292 19.59 -20.63 -12.06
C LYS A 292 18.97 -22.00 -12.35
N LYS A 293 17.92 -22.04 -13.16
CA LYS A 293 17.33 -23.30 -13.66
C LYS A 293 18.27 -24.09 -14.57
N ALA A 294 19.19 -23.40 -15.27
CA ALA A 294 20.17 -24.02 -16.16
C ALA A 294 21.49 -24.41 -15.44
N GLY A 295 21.62 -24.20 -14.13
CA GLY A 295 22.84 -24.49 -13.36
C GLY A 295 24.05 -23.64 -13.78
N LYS A 296 23.86 -22.57 -14.53
CA LYS A 296 24.95 -21.87 -15.25
C LYS A 296 25.40 -20.54 -14.61
N LEU A 297 24.80 -20.08 -13.51
CA LEU A 297 25.19 -18.78 -12.96
C LEU A 297 25.21 -18.73 -11.43
N ASN A 298 26.41 -18.59 -10.88
CA ASN A 298 26.62 -17.98 -9.57
C ASN A 298 26.98 -16.50 -9.80
N LEU A 299 25.99 -15.61 -9.78
CA LEU A 299 26.32 -14.21 -9.61
C LEU A 299 26.76 -13.98 -8.17
N VAL A 300 28.01 -13.61 -8.00
CA VAL A 300 28.64 -13.33 -6.69
C VAL A 300 27.94 -12.16 -5.98
N TYR A 301 27.14 -11.39 -6.71
CA TYR A 301 26.40 -10.25 -6.18
C TYR A 301 24.92 -10.35 -6.49
N GLU A 302 24.10 -10.73 -5.51
CA GLU A 302 22.65 -10.70 -5.62
C GLU A 302 22.06 -9.27 -5.58
N SER A 303 22.91 -8.24 -5.40
CA SER A 303 22.51 -6.85 -5.26
C SER A 303 22.68 -6.10 -6.58
N ASP A 304 21.57 -5.52 -7.07
CA ASP A 304 21.53 -4.61 -8.22
C ASP A 304 22.52 -3.43 -8.09
N ALA A 305 22.68 -2.89 -6.88
CA ALA A 305 23.64 -1.82 -6.61
C ALA A 305 25.10 -2.23 -6.91
N LYS A 306 25.49 -3.44 -6.51
CA LYS A 306 26.84 -3.95 -6.80
C LYS A 306 27.04 -4.27 -8.27
N ILE A 307 26.02 -4.80 -8.95
CA ILE A 307 26.08 -5.03 -10.40
C ILE A 307 26.25 -3.70 -11.14
N LEU A 308 25.46 -2.67 -10.77
CA LEU A 308 25.59 -1.33 -11.34
C LEU A 308 26.97 -0.71 -11.04
N GLN A 309 27.51 -0.92 -9.85
CA GLN A 309 28.85 -0.45 -9.49
C GLN A 309 29.93 -1.11 -10.35
N VAL A 310 29.81 -2.42 -10.63
CA VAL A 310 30.73 -3.12 -11.53
C VAL A 310 30.60 -2.60 -12.96
N LEU A 311 29.36 -2.43 -13.45
CA LEU A 311 29.10 -1.86 -14.77
C LEU A 311 29.64 -0.43 -14.94
N ASN A 312 29.63 0.36 -13.87
CA ASN A 312 30.15 1.73 -13.88
C ASN A 312 31.68 1.79 -14.07
N ASN A 313 32.38 0.67 -13.85
CA ASN A 313 33.81 0.53 -14.09
C ASN A 313 34.16 0.04 -15.52
N VAL A 314 33.13 -0.34 -16.32
CA VAL A 314 33.33 -0.73 -17.70
C VAL A 314 33.43 0.53 -18.56
N MET A 315 34.58 0.81 -19.13
CA MET A 315 34.79 1.93 -20.02
C MET A 315 34.71 1.49 -21.50
N GLN A 316 34.01 2.30 -22.27
CA GLN A 316 33.95 2.15 -23.72
C GLN A 316 34.74 3.29 -24.37
N THR A 317 35.78 2.94 -25.08
CA THR A 317 36.53 3.90 -25.88
C THR A 317 36.12 3.79 -27.36
N ARG A 318 35.67 4.91 -27.92
CA ARG A 318 35.29 5.00 -29.34
C ARG A 318 36.46 5.48 -30.18
N PHE A 319 36.83 4.70 -31.17
CA PHE A 319 37.81 5.09 -32.21
C PHE A 319 37.11 5.30 -33.55
N ASN A 320 37.81 5.91 -34.51
CA ASN A 320 37.28 6.14 -35.86
C ASN A 320 36.89 4.84 -36.62
N HIS A 321 37.39 3.70 -36.20
CA HIS A 321 37.19 2.41 -36.84
C HIS A 321 36.51 1.34 -35.97
N GLY A 322 35.97 1.71 -34.78
CA GLY A 322 35.29 0.75 -33.91
C GLY A 322 35.20 1.17 -32.45
N TYR A 323 34.66 0.25 -31.65
CA TYR A 323 34.51 0.41 -30.20
C TYR A 323 35.38 -0.64 -29.51
N TYR A 324 36.11 -0.22 -28.49
CA TYR A 324 36.79 -1.12 -27.55
C TYR A 324 36.17 -0.98 -26.19
N PHE A 325 35.94 -2.11 -25.53
CA PHE A 325 35.56 -2.15 -24.15
C PHE A 325 36.75 -2.54 -23.31
N ASP A 326 37.13 -1.72 -22.36
CA ASP A 326 38.09 -2.10 -21.35
C ASP A 326 37.42 -3.09 -20.38
N GLU A 327 37.86 -4.36 -20.47
CA GLU A 327 37.46 -5.32 -19.44
C GLU A 327 38.10 -4.88 -18.13
N VAL A 328 37.25 -4.61 -17.12
CA VAL A 328 37.73 -4.50 -15.76
C VAL A 328 38.31 -5.86 -15.41
N ALA A 329 39.63 -5.91 -15.18
CA ALA A 329 40.30 -7.12 -14.70
C ALA A 329 39.65 -7.54 -13.37
N GLY A 330 38.53 -8.23 -13.45
CA GLY A 330 37.90 -8.85 -12.32
C GLY A 330 38.82 -9.93 -11.81
N LYS A 331 39.16 -9.93 -10.53
CA LYS A 331 39.61 -11.16 -9.89
C LYS A 331 38.63 -12.25 -10.35
N LYS A 332 39.18 -13.34 -10.93
CA LYS A 332 38.38 -14.54 -11.20
C LYS A 332 37.48 -14.80 -10.00
N ILE A 333 36.21 -14.62 -10.21
CA ILE A 333 35.18 -14.84 -9.21
C ILE A 333 34.82 -16.31 -9.25
#